data_0081c5827e2339ccc2583802651e5643
#
_entry.id   0081c5827e2339ccc2583802651e5643
#
_cell.length_a   1.000
_cell.length_b   1.000
_cell.length_c   1.000
_cell.angle_alpha   90.00
_cell.angle_beta   90.00
_cell.angle_gamma   90.00
#
_symmetry.space_group_name_H-M   'P 1'
#
loop_
_entity.id
_entity.type
_entity.pdbx_description
1 polymer ?
#
loop_
_entity_poly.entity_id
_entity_poly.type
_entity_poly.pdbx_seq_one_letter_code
_entity_poly.pdbx_strand_id
1 'polypeptide(L)'
;MRHPLVMGNWKLNGSRHMVHELVSNLRKELAGVAGCAVAIAPPEMYIDMAKREAEGSHIMLGAQNVDLNLSGAFTGETSAAMLKDIGAQYIIIGHSERRTYHKELSLIHI
;
A
#
# COMPACT_ATOMS: atom_id res chain seq x y z
N MET A 1 1.51 -18.46 -14.29
CA MET A 1 2.41 -17.39 -14.71
C MET A 1 2.22 -16.18 -13.80
N ARG A 2 3.28 -15.62 -13.28
CA ARG A 2 3.20 -14.41 -12.48
C ARG A 2 3.05 -13.19 -13.39
N HIS A 3 2.07 -12.36 -13.08
CA HIS A 3 1.98 -11.06 -13.71
C HIS A 3 2.95 -10.09 -13.04
N PRO A 4 3.60 -9.21 -13.80
CA PRO A 4 4.42 -8.17 -13.20
C PRO A 4 3.60 -7.32 -12.23
N LEU A 5 4.18 -6.96 -11.10
CA LEU A 5 3.59 -6.05 -10.13
C LEU A 5 4.31 -4.71 -10.20
N VAL A 6 3.56 -3.66 -10.46
CA VAL A 6 4.06 -2.29 -10.39
C VAL A 6 3.46 -1.64 -9.15
N MET A 7 4.31 -1.16 -8.25
CA MET A 7 3.85 -0.54 -7.02
C MET A 7 4.37 0.89 -6.90
N GLY A 8 3.45 1.83 -6.73
CA GLY A 8 3.77 3.22 -6.46
C GLY A 8 3.91 3.45 -4.97
N ASN A 9 5.12 3.65 -4.50
CA ASN A 9 5.39 3.99 -3.10
C ASN A 9 5.31 5.51 -2.93
N TRP A 10 4.33 5.98 -2.16
CA TRP A 10 4.13 7.42 -1.94
C TRP A 10 5.12 8.00 -0.92
N LYS A 11 5.81 7.14 -0.18
CA LYS A 11 6.72 7.57 0.90
C LYS A 11 5.98 8.46 1.90
N LEU A 12 6.60 9.53 2.37
CA LEU A 12 5.98 10.45 3.32
C LEU A 12 5.29 11.60 2.59
N ASN A 13 4.37 11.26 1.71
CA ASN A 13 3.57 12.21 0.94
C ASN A 13 2.13 11.75 0.91
N GLY A 14 1.21 12.68 1.12
CA GLY A 14 -0.21 12.35 1.04
C GLY A 14 -1.09 13.46 1.58
N SER A 15 -2.32 13.47 1.09
CA SER A 15 -3.40 14.30 1.55
C SER A 15 -4.69 13.69 1.00
N ARG A 16 -5.84 14.11 1.51
CA ARG A 16 -7.12 13.67 0.93
C ARG A 16 -7.21 14.04 -0.55
N HIS A 17 -6.79 15.25 -0.89
CA HIS A 17 -6.79 15.73 -2.26
C HIS A 17 -5.89 14.87 -3.15
N MET A 18 -4.69 14.57 -2.69
CA MET A 18 -3.75 13.73 -3.42
C MET A 18 -4.29 12.32 -3.65
N VAL A 19 -4.93 11.72 -2.64
CA VAL A 19 -5.57 10.40 -2.77
C VAL A 19 -6.61 10.45 -3.89
N HIS A 20 -7.53 11.42 -3.83
CA HIS A 20 -8.60 11.53 -4.82
C HIS A 20 -8.04 11.73 -6.23
N GLU A 21 -7.13 12.67 -6.40
CA GLU A 21 -6.57 13.00 -7.72
C GLU A 21 -5.77 11.84 -8.31
N LEU A 22 -4.85 11.26 -7.54
CA LEU A 22 -4.00 10.19 -8.05
C LEU A 22 -4.78 8.92 -8.35
N VAL A 23 -5.69 8.52 -7.46
CA VAL A 23 -6.47 7.30 -7.68
C VAL A 23 -7.43 7.48 -8.85
N SER A 24 -8.09 8.63 -8.95
CA SER A 24 -8.99 8.92 -10.07
C SER A 24 -8.26 8.87 -11.41
N ASN A 25 -7.08 9.48 -11.48
CA ASN A 25 -6.27 9.48 -12.70
C ASN A 25 -5.78 8.09 -13.06
N LEU A 26 -5.34 7.30 -12.07
CA LEU A 26 -4.93 5.93 -12.30
C LEU A 26 -6.07 5.06 -12.82
N ARG A 27 -7.27 5.22 -12.29
CA ARG A 27 -8.45 4.49 -12.79
C ARG A 27 -8.69 4.75 -14.26
N LYS A 28 -8.58 6.00 -14.68
CA LYS A 28 -8.79 6.38 -16.09
C LYS A 28 -7.70 5.80 -16.98
N GLU A 29 -6.44 5.94 -16.57
CA GLU A 29 -5.31 5.51 -17.38
C GLU A 29 -5.18 3.99 -17.46
N LEU A 30 -5.59 3.27 -16.41
CA LEU A 30 -5.48 1.82 -16.36
C LEU A 30 -6.72 1.09 -16.86
N ALA A 31 -7.75 1.82 -17.25
CA ALA A 31 -8.95 1.20 -17.83
C ALA A 31 -8.56 0.48 -19.13
N GLY A 32 -8.80 -0.83 -19.17
CA GLY A 32 -8.44 -1.65 -20.33
C GLY A 32 -6.98 -2.13 -20.36
N VAL A 33 -6.15 -1.72 -19.41
CA VAL A 33 -4.79 -2.25 -19.32
C VAL A 33 -4.84 -3.66 -18.73
N ALA A 34 -4.14 -4.58 -19.35
CA ALA A 34 -4.05 -5.97 -18.89
C ALA A 34 -2.59 -6.41 -18.87
N GLY A 35 -2.30 -7.51 -18.17
CA GLY A 35 -0.99 -8.11 -18.17
C GLY A 35 -0.06 -7.66 -17.05
N CYS A 36 -0.47 -6.71 -16.22
CA CYS A 36 0.29 -6.36 -15.01
C CYS A 36 -0.65 -6.04 -13.86
N ALA A 37 -0.17 -6.27 -12.65
CA ALA A 37 -0.86 -5.87 -11.44
C ALA A 37 -0.32 -4.50 -11.01
N VAL A 38 -1.20 -3.63 -10.54
CA VAL A 38 -0.84 -2.29 -10.09
C VAL A 38 -1.29 -2.12 -8.64
N ALA A 39 -0.39 -1.65 -7.80
CA ALA A 39 -0.68 -1.33 -6.41
C ALA A 39 -0.13 0.05 -6.07
N ILE A 40 -0.76 0.69 -5.10
CA ILE A 40 -0.26 1.95 -4.55
C ILE A 40 -0.07 1.78 -3.04
N ALA A 41 0.95 2.40 -2.50
CA ALA A 41 1.25 2.33 -1.07
C ALA A 41 1.35 3.74 -0.49
N PRO A 42 0.18 4.34 -0.16
CA PRO A 42 0.17 5.64 0.50
C PRO A 42 0.55 5.49 1.97
N PRO A 43 0.80 6.61 2.67
CA PRO A 43 0.90 6.56 4.13
C PRO A 43 -0.32 5.87 4.72
N GLU A 44 -0.11 5.13 5.80
CA GLU A 44 -1.11 4.25 6.39
C GLU A 44 -2.47 4.91 6.62
N MET A 45 -2.48 6.13 7.10
CA MET A 45 -3.71 6.85 7.40
C MET A 45 -4.61 7.09 6.18
N TYR A 46 -4.08 6.93 4.97
CA TYR A 46 -4.83 7.13 3.73
C TYR A 46 -5.21 5.83 3.03
N ILE A 47 -4.82 4.67 3.55
CA ILE A 47 -5.10 3.38 2.89
C ILE A 47 -6.59 3.15 2.73
N ASP A 48 -7.37 3.34 3.78
CA ASP A 48 -8.82 3.10 3.73
C ASP A 48 -9.50 4.02 2.70
N MET A 49 -9.15 5.29 2.69
CA MET A 49 -9.69 6.23 1.71
C MET A 49 -9.29 5.84 0.29
N ALA A 50 -8.02 5.49 0.08
CA ALA A 50 -7.54 5.08 -1.23
C ALA A 50 -8.23 3.80 -1.70
N LYS A 51 -8.47 2.85 -0.79
CA LYS A 51 -9.19 1.61 -1.09
C LYS A 51 -10.60 1.90 -1.59
N ARG A 52 -11.30 2.81 -0.93
CA ARG A 52 -12.66 3.20 -1.34
C ARG A 52 -12.65 3.92 -2.68
N GLU A 53 -11.70 4.80 -2.92
CA GLU A 53 -11.56 5.50 -4.21
C GLU A 53 -11.20 4.53 -5.34
N ALA A 54 -10.49 3.46 -5.03
CA ALA A 54 -10.08 2.44 -6.01
C ALA A 54 -11.12 1.34 -6.22
N GLU A 55 -12.24 1.37 -5.50
CA GLU A 55 -13.25 0.33 -5.55
C GLU A 55 -13.81 0.17 -6.97
N GLY A 56 -13.96 -1.07 -7.41
CA GLY A 56 -14.40 -1.38 -8.77
C GLY A 56 -13.27 -1.35 -9.81
N SER A 57 -12.06 -1.03 -9.41
CA SER A 57 -10.88 -1.08 -10.28
C SER A 57 -9.97 -2.25 -9.89
N HIS A 58 -8.90 -2.44 -10.65
CA HIS A 58 -7.89 -3.45 -10.37
C HIS A 58 -6.71 -2.90 -9.55
N ILE A 59 -6.83 -1.68 -9.03
CA ILE A 59 -5.79 -1.07 -8.21
C ILE A 59 -5.80 -1.70 -6.83
N MET A 60 -4.66 -2.24 -6.40
CA MET A 60 -4.48 -2.84 -5.09
C MET A 60 -3.79 -1.87 -4.14
N LEU A 61 -3.98 -2.06 -2.86
CA LEU A 61 -3.39 -1.22 -1.83
C LEU A 61 -2.25 -1.95 -1.13
N GLY A 62 -1.19 -1.21 -0.84
CA GLY A 62 -0.08 -1.67 -0.05
C GLY A 62 0.16 -0.75 1.14
N ALA A 63 0.83 -1.26 2.15
CA ALA A 63 1.27 -0.49 3.30
C ALA A 63 2.77 -0.25 3.23
N GLN A 64 3.21 0.84 3.85
CA GLN A 64 4.62 1.22 3.85
C GLN A 64 5.40 0.62 5.02
N ASN A 65 4.69 0.06 5.99
CA ASN A 65 5.29 -0.51 7.19
C ASN A 65 4.29 -1.44 7.89
N VAL A 66 4.79 -2.28 8.77
CA VAL A 66 3.98 -3.16 9.61
C VAL A 66 4.77 -3.54 10.85
N ASP A 67 4.06 -3.74 11.97
CA ASP A 67 4.68 -4.29 13.17
C ASP A 67 4.57 -5.81 13.16
N LEU A 68 5.55 -6.48 13.75
CA LEU A 68 5.56 -7.94 13.88
C LEU A 68 4.53 -8.43 14.88
N ASN A 69 4.13 -7.60 15.83
CA ASN A 69 3.17 -7.95 16.85
C ASN A 69 1.75 -7.77 16.34
N LEU A 70 0.84 -8.66 16.73
CA LEU A 70 -0.56 -8.60 16.27
C LEU A 70 -1.43 -7.73 17.17
N SER A 71 -1.04 -7.56 18.43
CA SER A 71 -1.77 -6.74 19.39
C SER A 71 -0.88 -6.44 20.59
N GLY A 72 -1.32 -5.56 21.47
CA GLY A 72 -0.64 -5.28 22.72
C GLY A 72 -0.22 -3.83 22.90
N ALA A 73 0.69 -3.60 23.82
CA ALA A 73 1.16 -2.27 24.18
C ALA A 73 2.29 -1.79 23.26
N PHE A 74 1.95 -1.62 21.99
CA PHE A 74 2.85 -1.16 20.92
C PHE A 74 2.28 0.11 20.31
N THR A 75 2.12 1.12 21.13
CA THR A 75 1.50 2.38 20.75
C THR A 75 2.12 2.98 19.51
N GLY A 76 1.29 3.34 18.54
CA GLY A 76 1.74 3.92 17.28
C GLY A 76 2.03 2.91 16.18
N GLU A 77 2.03 1.62 16.50
CA GLU A 77 2.30 0.57 15.52
C GLU A 77 1.02 0.00 14.92
N THR A 78 1.12 -0.64 13.77
CA THR A 78 -0.01 -1.23 13.07
C THR A 78 0.32 -2.68 12.68
N SER A 79 -0.58 -3.59 12.98
CA SER A 79 -0.38 -5.00 12.69
C SER A 79 -0.79 -5.35 11.26
N ALA A 80 -0.28 -6.49 10.77
CA ALA A 80 -0.67 -7.03 9.46
C ALA A 80 -2.17 -7.33 9.40
N ALA A 81 -2.75 -7.82 10.50
CA ALA A 81 -4.19 -8.11 10.56
C ALA A 81 -5.03 -6.85 10.37
N MET A 82 -4.64 -5.73 10.98
CA MET A 82 -5.32 -4.45 10.80
C MET A 82 -5.22 -3.94 9.38
N LEU A 83 -4.05 -4.05 8.77
CA LEU A 83 -3.85 -3.63 7.38
C LEU A 83 -4.69 -4.46 6.42
N LYS A 84 -4.73 -5.78 6.63
CA LYS A 84 -5.56 -6.67 5.81
C LYS A 84 -7.04 -6.34 5.98
N ASP A 85 -7.47 -6.03 7.19
CA ASP A 85 -8.85 -5.67 7.49
C ASP A 85 -9.33 -4.46 6.69
N ILE A 86 -8.48 -3.46 6.50
CA ILE A 86 -8.82 -2.26 5.72
C ILE A 86 -8.52 -2.40 4.23
N GLY A 87 -8.12 -3.58 3.78
CA GLY A 87 -7.99 -3.89 2.36
C GLY A 87 -6.61 -3.78 1.77
N ALA A 88 -5.56 -3.64 2.58
CA ALA A 88 -4.20 -3.71 2.07
C ALA A 88 -3.85 -5.15 1.71
N GLN A 89 -3.17 -5.34 0.59
CA GLN A 89 -2.79 -6.67 0.09
C GLN A 89 -1.28 -6.87 0.09
N TYR A 90 -0.52 -5.81 0.17
CA TYR A 90 0.94 -5.84 0.15
C TYR A 90 1.51 -4.97 1.25
N ILE A 91 2.72 -5.26 1.67
CA ILE A 91 3.48 -4.45 2.61
C ILE A 91 4.87 -4.24 2.03
N ILE A 92 5.31 -2.99 1.98
CA ILE A 92 6.68 -2.67 1.62
C ILE A 92 7.51 -2.76 2.89
N ILE A 93 8.46 -3.69 2.91
CA ILE A 93 9.42 -3.80 3.99
C ILE A 93 10.81 -3.70 3.38
N GLY A 94 11.79 -3.33 4.20
CA GLY A 94 13.17 -3.22 3.71
C GLY A 94 13.36 -2.15 2.65
N HIS A 95 12.53 -1.11 2.65
CA HIS A 95 12.80 0.06 1.79
C HIS A 95 14.20 0.59 2.12
N SER A 96 14.86 1.27 1.17
CA SER A 96 16.25 1.70 1.35
C SER A 96 16.50 2.41 2.69
N GLU A 97 15.60 3.28 3.10
CA GLU A 97 15.71 3.98 4.38
C GLU A 97 15.60 3.00 5.56
N ARG A 98 14.65 2.07 5.50
CA ARG A 98 14.44 1.11 6.59
C ARG A 98 15.47 0.00 6.60
N ARG A 99 16.00 -0.41 5.45
CA ARG A 99 17.13 -1.35 5.39
C ARG A 99 18.35 -0.81 6.10
N THR A 100 18.63 0.47 5.89
CA THR A 100 19.78 1.13 6.51
C THR A 100 19.62 1.22 8.02
N TYR A 101 18.43 1.56 8.52
CA TYR A 101 18.20 1.81 9.93
C TYR A 101 17.61 0.63 10.71
N HIS A 102 16.87 -0.25 10.04
CA HIS A 102 16.11 -1.34 10.67
C HIS A 102 16.40 -2.73 10.12
N LYS A 103 17.23 -2.85 9.08
CA LYS A 103 17.62 -4.11 8.43
C LYS A 103 16.43 -4.95 7.97
N GLU A 104 15.43 -4.31 7.39
CA GLU A 104 14.23 -4.97 6.88
C GLU A 104 14.44 -5.56 5.48
N LEU A 105 13.62 -6.55 5.12
CA LEU A 105 13.57 -7.16 3.80
C LEU A 105 12.66 -6.33 2.87
N SER A 106 12.46 -6.78 1.60
CA SER A 106 11.87 -5.89 0.59
C SER A 106 10.35 -5.79 0.56
N LEU A 107 9.61 -6.84 0.22
CA LEU A 107 8.17 -6.76 0.00
C LEU A 107 7.50 -8.06 0.45
N ILE A 108 6.35 -7.95 1.10
CA ILE A 108 5.53 -9.07 1.50
C ILE A 108 4.10 -8.90 0.99
N HIS A 109 3.52 -9.98 0.49
CA HIS A 109 2.09 -10.08 0.19
C HIS A 109 1.36 -10.64 1.42
N ILE A 110 0.33 -9.99 1.86
CA ILE A 110 -0.45 -10.40 3.04
C ILE A 110 -1.82 -10.91 2.66
#